data_7c691199c4f3547422546ac579c1fb1f
#
_entry.id   7c691199c4f3547422546ac579c1fb1f
#
_cell.length_a   1.000
_cell.length_b   1.000
_cell.length_c   1.000
_cell.angle_alpha   90.00
_cell.angle_beta   90.00
_cell.angle_gamma   90.00
#
_symmetry.space_group_name_H-M   'P 1'
#
loop_
_entity.id
_entity.type
_entity.pdbx_description
1 polymer ?
#
loop_
_entity_poly.entity_id
_entity_poly.type
_entity_poly.pdbx_seq_one_letter_code
_entity_poly.pdbx_strand_id
1 'polypeptide(L)'
;MEEIKITSVLTTIALILIGVLLFELIIFIHEFGHFITAKKSGIKVNEFSLGMGPKIFSFGKGETKYSLRIFPIGGFCSMEGEDEESPEPRAFNNAKVWKRMIVVIAGAVMNIILGFVLMFVVVVQQDAYSSTEVQSFPATSFSSCTGLQSGDVIKEINGYGISTSMDFNYPISTAELKTVDGSTLEIYKEDCGNNLYNMAVSLVQDKNNKLSDEQVSKVNELLSKSTNEIVKAKSKEDAFSVYENYYKKINDACGIKDYKVEKIVENDTRKRYTADILVERNGEEKLLKNVQFFTYTTKDNSDPQVSIDFYVKPIEKTFGSVISQTFKQTISTCKMIYASLGGLLTGKFGLKDMSGPIGIASAVTTVASESLSSGFMSAVNSIIYVMMIITVNLGLFNMLPFPALDGGRFVFLIIEAIRGKSVPRKVEAIVNGIGMGLLILLMILITANDIFKLIW
;
A
#
# COMPACT_ATOMS: atom_id res chain seq x y z
N MET A 1 -31.29 -17.53 13.94
CA MET A 1 -29.87 -17.61 14.37
C MET A 1 -29.04 -18.59 13.54
N GLU A 2 -29.52 -19.80 13.22
CA GLU A 2 -28.82 -20.75 12.36
C GLU A 2 -28.71 -20.29 10.90
N GLU A 3 -29.76 -19.76 10.30
CA GLU A 3 -29.71 -19.22 8.91
C GLU A 3 -28.71 -18.10 8.75
N ILE A 4 -28.60 -17.17 9.73
CA ILE A 4 -27.63 -16.07 9.72
C ILE A 4 -26.19 -16.61 9.81
N LYS A 5 -25.94 -17.64 10.61
CA LYS A 5 -24.62 -18.28 10.69
C LYS A 5 -24.27 -19.02 9.39
N ILE A 6 -25.22 -19.72 8.78
CA ILE A 6 -24.99 -20.44 7.51
C ILE A 6 -24.68 -19.46 6.37
N THR A 7 -25.43 -18.37 6.26
CA THR A 7 -25.18 -17.32 5.26
C THR A 7 -23.81 -16.69 5.44
N SER A 8 -23.40 -16.38 6.68
CA SER A 8 -22.09 -15.85 6.98
C SER A 8 -20.96 -16.82 6.58
N VAL A 9 -21.09 -18.10 6.88
CA VAL A 9 -20.09 -19.12 6.51
C VAL A 9 -20.00 -19.28 4.99
N LEU A 10 -21.12 -19.34 4.28
CA LEU A 10 -21.15 -19.43 2.81
C LEU A 10 -20.49 -18.21 2.16
N THR A 11 -20.75 -17.02 2.69
CA THR A 11 -20.11 -15.77 2.21
C THR A 11 -18.60 -15.81 2.39
N THR A 12 -18.13 -16.24 3.56
CA THR A 12 -16.70 -16.36 3.85
C THR A 12 -16.03 -17.39 2.90
N ILE A 13 -16.67 -18.54 2.68
CA ILE A 13 -16.16 -19.57 1.73
C ILE A 13 -16.09 -18.97 0.31
N ALA A 14 -17.12 -18.25 -0.13
CA ALA A 14 -17.13 -17.61 -1.45
C ALA A 14 -15.98 -16.59 -1.60
N LEU A 15 -15.71 -15.76 -0.60
CA LEU A 15 -14.61 -14.80 -0.62
C LEU A 15 -13.24 -15.50 -0.66
N ILE A 16 -13.05 -16.58 0.09
CA ILE A 16 -11.83 -17.41 0.04
C ILE A 16 -11.64 -17.99 -1.35
N LEU A 17 -12.69 -18.56 -1.95
CA LEU A 17 -12.63 -19.12 -3.32
C LEU A 17 -12.27 -18.03 -4.34
N ILE A 18 -12.85 -16.83 -4.23
CA ILE A 18 -12.50 -15.69 -5.10
C ILE A 18 -11.02 -15.35 -4.92
N GLY A 19 -10.52 -15.28 -3.70
CA GLY A 19 -9.11 -15.03 -3.42
C GLY A 19 -8.17 -16.05 -4.06
N VAL A 20 -8.48 -17.35 -3.92
CA VAL A 20 -7.71 -18.45 -4.52
C VAL A 20 -7.74 -18.36 -6.04
N LEU A 21 -8.91 -18.11 -6.65
CA LEU A 21 -9.04 -17.99 -8.11
C LEU A 21 -8.27 -16.78 -8.65
N LEU A 22 -8.29 -15.65 -7.95
CA LEU A 22 -7.50 -14.47 -8.35
C LEU A 22 -5.99 -14.73 -8.20
N PHE A 23 -5.57 -15.43 -7.15
CA PHE A 23 -4.17 -15.78 -6.97
C PHE A 23 -3.68 -16.73 -8.10
N GLU A 24 -4.48 -17.74 -8.45
CA GLU A 24 -4.18 -18.61 -9.57
C GLU A 24 -4.15 -17.87 -10.92
N LEU A 25 -5.04 -16.87 -11.09
CA LEU A 25 -5.03 -15.99 -12.26
C LEU A 25 -3.71 -15.20 -12.36
N ILE A 26 -3.16 -14.72 -11.24
CA ILE A 26 -1.87 -14.01 -11.22
C ILE A 26 -0.76 -14.91 -11.76
N ILE A 27 -0.69 -16.14 -11.30
CA ILE A 27 0.32 -17.12 -11.74
C ILE A 27 0.09 -17.49 -13.20
N PHE A 28 -1.16 -17.77 -13.57
CA PHE A 28 -1.52 -18.07 -14.95
C PHE A 28 -1.08 -16.98 -15.92
N ILE A 29 -1.33 -15.72 -15.61
CA ILE A 29 -0.96 -14.55 -16.45
C ILE A 29 0.56 -14.42 -16.54
N HIS A 30 1.29 -14.70 -15.47
CA HIS A 30 2.75 -14.72 -15.47
C HIS A 30 3.28 -15.76 -16.47
N GLU A 31 2.87 -17.02 -16.30
CA GLU A 31 3.28 -18.12 -17.17
C GLU A 31 2.81 -17.91 -18.62
N PHE A 32 1.62 -17.32 -18.79
CA PHE A 32 1.10 -16.97 -20.12
C PHE A 32 1.96 -15.92 -20.83
N GLY A 33 2.60 -15.02 -20.09
CA GLY A 33 3.59 -14.10 -20.61
C GLY A 33 4.76 -14.80 -21.27
N HIS A 34 5.37 -15.78 -20.59
CA HIS A 34 6.44 -16.63 -21.13
C HIS A 34 5.96 -17.43 -22.33
N PHE A 35 4.79 -18.07 -22.21
CA PHE A 35 4.20 -18.89 -23.25
C PHE A 35 3.99 -18.12 -24.55
N ILE A 36 3.27 -16.99 -24.52
CA ILE A 36 2.90 -16.27 -25.74
C ILE A 36 4.12 -15.67 -26.44
N THR A 37 5.10 -15.18 -25.65
CA THR A 37 6.33 -14.61 -26.20
C THR A 37 7.28 -15.68 -26.75
N ALA A 38 7.38 -16.85 -26.10
CA ALA A 38 8.12 -17.99 -26.62
C ALA A 38 7.54 -18.45 -27.99
N LYS A 39 6.22 -18.63 -28.07
CA LYS A 39 5.54 -18.99 -29.32
C LYS A 39 5.77 -17.97 -30.42
N LYS A 40 5.59 -16.66 -30.14
CA LYS A 40 5.84 -15.59 -31.10
C LYS A 40 7.31 -15.48 -31.52
N SER A 41 8.23 -15.88 -30.62
CA SER A 41 9.67 -15.91 -30.91
C SER A 41 10.11 -17.14 -31.72
N GLY A 42 9.20 -18.10 -31.96
CA GLY A 42 9.46 -19.35 -32.66
C GLY A 42 10.10 -20.43 -31.78
N ILE A 43 10.10 -20.26 -30.45
CA ILE A 43 10.61 -21.22 -29.49
C ILE A 43 9.56 -22.29 -29.25
N LYS A 44 9.99 -23.56 -29.19
CA LYS A 44 9.13 -24.70 -28.95
C LYS A 44 8.75 -24.78 -27.48
N VAL A 45 7.45 -24.79 -27.18
CA VAL A 45 6.90 -24.98 -25.84
C VAL A 45 6.36 -26.39 -25.73
N ASN A 46 6.92 -27.17 -24.81
CA ASN A 46 6.57 -28.58 -24.61
C ASN A 46 5.30 -28.72 -23.77
N GLU A 47 5.20 -28.01 -22.68
CA GLU A 47 4.04 -28.07 -21.78
C GLU A 47 3.74 -26.67 -21.19
N PHE A 48 2.45 -26.34 -21.14
CA PHE A 48 1.91 -25.21 -20.39
C PHE A 48 0.97 -25.77 -19.34
N SER A 49 1.29 -25.57 -18.08
CA SER A 49 0.57 -26.18 -16.95
C SER A 49 0.04 -25.13 -15.98
N LEU A 50 -1.22 -25.34 -15.59
CA LEU A 50 -1.85 -24.65 -14.47
C LEU A 50 -1.83 -25.58 -13.25
N GLY A 51 -1.36 -25.07 -12.10
CA GLY A 51 -1.15 -25.84 -10.89
C GLY A 51 0.14 -26.66 -10.89
N MET A 52 0.41 -27.30 -9.76
CA MET A 52 1.56 -28.17 -9.52
C MET A 52 1.13 -29.59 -9.08
N GLY A 53 2.10 -30.52 -9.06
CA GLY A 53 1.88 -31.90 -8.63
C GLY A 53 1.36 -32.84 -9.73
N PRO A 54 0.68 -33.91 -9.38
CA PRO A 54 0.14 -34.89 -10.34
C PRO A 54 -0.87 -34.28 -11.31
N LYS A 55 -0.87 -34.74 -12.56
CA LYS A 55 -1.82 -34.29 -13.59
C LYS A 55 -3.22 -34.83 -13.32
N ILE A 56 -4.21 -33.95 -13.27
CA ILE A 56 -5.62 -34.29 -13.25
C ILE A 56 -6.08 -34.52 -14.69
N PHE A 57 -5.75 -33.59 -15.57
CA PHE A 57 -6.18 -33.55 -16.94
C PHE A 57 -5.08 -33.00 -17.84
N SER A 58 -4.92 -33.58 -19.05
CA SER A 58 -3.99 -33.09 -20.05
C SER A 58 -4.61 -33.24 -21.44
N PHE A 59 -4.49 -32.20 -22.26
CA PHE A 59 -4.95 -32.15 -23.62
C PHE A 59 -3.94 -31.48 -24.53
N GLY A 60 -4.10 -31.65 -25.83
CA GLY A 60 -3.21 -31.11 -26.85
C GLY A 60 -2.67 -32.23 -27.74
N LYS A 61 -3.09 -32.24 -29.01
CA LYS A 61 -2.59 -33.15 -30.05
C LYS A 61 -1.42 -32.52 -30.83
N GLY A 62 -1.09 -31.29 -30.57
CA GLY A 62 -0.06 -30.53 -31.26
C GLY A 62 1.28 -30.51 -30.50
N GLU A 63 2.11 -29.50 -30.80
CA GLU A 63 3.44 -29.31 -30.21
C GLU A 63 3.41 -29.11 -28.71
N THR A 64 2.42 -28.37 -28.19
CA THR A 64 2.33 -28.02 -26.77
C THR A 64 1.25 -28.87 -26.09
N LYS A 65 1.58 -29.45 -24.95
CA LYS A 65 0.63 -30.10 -24.04
C LYS A 65 0.12 -29.06 -23.04
N TYR A 66 -1.20 -29.03 -22.85
CA TYR A 66 -1.83 -28.17 -21.82
C TYR A 66 -2.27 -29.08 -20.68
N SER A 67 -1.90 -28.75 -19.45
CA SER A 67 -2.15 -29.61 -18.29
C SER A 67 -2.80 -28.80 -17.16
N LEU A 68 -3.73 -29.48 -16.46
CA LEU A 68 -4.25 -29.03 -15.17
C LEU A 68 -3.76 -29.99 -14.09
N ARG A 69 -3.24 -29.49 -13.00
CA ARG A 69 -2.65 -30.27 -11.92
C ARG A 69 -3.40 -30.10 -10.60
N ILE A 70 -3.16 -31.00 -9.66
CA ILE A 70 -3.97 -31.15 -8.42
C ILE A 70 -3.89 -29.97 -7.50
N PHE A 71 -2.69 -29.39 -7.33
CA PHE A 71 -2.51 -28.27 -6.42
C PHE A 71 -2.71 -26.96 -7.17
N PRO A 72 -3.77 -26.18 -6.87
CA PRO A 72 -4.04 -24.90 -7.52
C PRO A 72 -3.11 -23.81 -6.98
N ILE A 73 -1.82 -24.09 -6.90
CA ILE A 73 -0.77 -23.19 -6.46
C ILE A 73 0.39 -23.37 -7.44
N GLY A 74 0.67 -22.33 -8.22
CA GLY A 74 1.75 -22.36 -9.18
C GLY A 74 1.30 -22.73 -10.59
N GLY A 75 2.26 -22.75 -11.49
CA GLY A 75 2.14 -23.11 -12.89
C GLY A 75 3.54 -23.20 -13.49
N PHE A 76 3.63 -23.58 -14.74
CA PHE A 76 4.90 -23.48 -15.47
C PHE A 76 4.68 -23.53 -16.99
N CYS A 77 5.61 -22.90 -17.69
CA CYS A 77 5.76 -22.94 -19.13
C CYS A 77 7.07 -23.65 -19.47
N SER A 78 7.05 -24.94 -19.76
CA SER A 78 8.26 -25.70 -20.11
C SER A 78 8.63 -25.50 -21.57
N MET A 79 9.79 -24.91 -21.81
CA MET A 79 10.34 -24.69 -23.15
C MET A 79 11.44 -25.72 -23.47
N GLU A 80 11.50 -26.15 -24.72
CA GLU A 80 12.57 -27.02 -25.19
C GLU A 80 13.92 -26.34 -25.04
N GLY A 81 14.92 -27.00 -24.44
CA GLY A 81 16.27 -26.47 -24.29
C GLY A 81 16.39 -25.33 -23.29
N GLU A 82 15.46 -25.18 -22.36
CA GLU A 82 15.50 -24.16 -21.29
C GLU A 82 16.46 -24.60 -20.16
N ASP A 83 16.24 -25.76 -19.58
CA ASP A 83 17.04 -26.29 -18.47
C ASP A 83 18.17 -27.21 -18.94
N GLU A 84 18.00 -27.91 -20.08
CA GLU A 84 18.97 -28.78 -20.67
C GLU A 84 19.28 -28.36 -22.11
N GLU A 85 20.48 -28.72 -22.62
CA GLU A 85 20.81 -28.45 -24.02
C GLU A 85 19.99 -29.35 -24.94
N SER A 86 19.38 -28.73 -25.93
CA SER A 86 18.63 -29.45 -26.95
C SER A 86 19.18 -29.14 -28.35
N PRO A 87 19.37 -30.14 -29.21
CA PRO A 87 19.76 -29.93 -30.61
C PRO A 87 18.60 -29.41 -31.46
N GLU A 88 17.39 -29.35 -30.92
CA GLU A 88 16.20 -28.87 -31.65
C GLU A 88 16.44 -27.40 -32.11
N PRO A 89 16.29 -27.10 -33.41
CA PRO A 89 16.53 -25.75 -33.94
C PRO A 89 15.66 -24.68 -33.28
N ARG A 90 14.49 -25.08 -32.78
CA ARG A 90 13.53 -24.19 -32.08
C ARG A 90 13.68 -24.23 -30.55
N ALA A 91 14.78 -24.78 -30.06
CA ALA A 91 15.03 -24.78 -28.62
C ALA A 91 15.39 -23.38 -28.12
N PHE A 92 15.07 -23.10 -26.85
CA PHE A 92 15.35 -21.84 -26.17
C PHE A 92 16.85 -21.48 -26.23
N ASN A 93 17.73 -22.46 -25.96
CA ASN A 93 19.18 -22.28 -26.02
C ASN A 93 19.70 -21.92 -27.41
N ASN A 94 18.99 -22.30 -28.50
CA ASN A 94 19.38 -21.99 -29.88
C ASN A 94 18.77 -20.68 -30.40
N ALA A 95 17.85 -20.06 -29.64
CA ALA A 95 17.23 -18.80 -30.03
C ALA A 95 18.20 -17.60 -29.81
N LYS A 96 18.04 -16.54 -30.62
CA LYS A 96 18.82 -15.30 -30.47
C LYS A 96 18.66 -14.73 -29.06
N VAL A 97 19.73 -14.20 -28.47
CA VAL A 97 19.76 -13.70 -27.08
C VAL A 97 18.62 -12.73 -26.80
N TRP A 98 18.38 -11.73 -27.70
CA TRP A 98 17.29 -10.77 -27.49
C TRP A 98 15.89 -11.38 -27.45
N LYS A 99 15.65 -12.49 -28.19
CA LYS A 99 14.37 -13.23 -28.12
C LYS A 99 14.20 -13.92 -26.77
N ARG A 100 15.30 -14.54 -26.26
CA ARG A 100 15.31 -15.14 -24.93
C ARG A 100 15.10 -14.10 -23.83
N MET A 101 15.70 -12.93 -23.95
CA MET A 101 15.51 -11.80 -23.03
C MET A 101 14.03 -11.38 -22.98
N ILE A 102 13.36 -11.21 -24.14
CA ILE A 102 11.93 -10.86 -24.18
C ILE A 102 11.08 -11.94 -23.53
N VAL A 103 11.38 -13.22 -23.77
CA VAL A 103 10.64 -14.32 -23.16
C VAL A 103 10.76 -14.30 -21.65
N VAL A 104 11.98 -14.14 -21.12
CA VAL A 104 12.25 -14.15 -19.68
C VAL A 104 11.55 -13.00 -18.96
N ILE A 105 11.56 -11.78 -19.50
CA ILE A 105 10.90 -10.64 -18.84
C ILE A 105 9.38 -10.63 -19.00
N ALA A 106 8.83 -11.42 -19.93
CA ALA A 106 7.44 -11.33 -20.31
C ALA A 106 6.49 -11.72 -19.17
N GLY A 107 6.86 -12.67 -18.31
CA GLY A 107 6.07 -13.07 -17.15
C GLY A 107 5.86 -11.89 -16.19
N ALA A 108 6.95 -11.23 -15.83
CA ALA A 108 6.92 -10.07 -14.95
C ALA A 108 6.15 -8.88 -15.56
N VAL A 109 6.33 -8.60 -16.85
CA VAL A 109 5.61 -7.55 -17.57
C VAL A 109 4.11 -7.84 -17.59
N MET A 110 3.69 -9.08 -17.83
CA MET A 110 2.28 -9.46 -17.82
C MET A 110 1.64 -9.29 -16.43
N ASN A 111 2.36 -9.53 -15.36
CA ASN A 111 1.87 -9.26 -14.00
C ASN A 111 1.69 -7.76 -13.73
N ILE A 112 2.58 -6.90 -14.24
CA ILE A 112 2.40 -5.45 -14.14
C ILE A 112 1.19 -4.99 -14.95
N ILE A 113 0.98 -5.56 -16.15
CA ILE A 113 -0.21 -5.29 -16.96
C ILE A 113 -1.49 -5.74 -16.24
N LEU A 114 -1.47 -6.93 -15.64
CA LEU A 114 -2.61 -7.41 -14.84
C LEU A 114 -2.86 -6.47 -13.65
N GLY A 115 -1.81 -6.04 -12.96
CA GLY A 115 -1.91 -5.06 -11.87
C GLY A 115 -2.58 -3.76 -12.31
N PHE A 116 -2.21 -3.26 -13.48
CA PHE A 116 -2.86 -2.10 -14.09
C PHE A 116 -4.35 -2.33 -14.39
N VAL A 117 -4.71 -3.49 -14.92
CA VAL A 117 -6.11 -3.85 -15.20
C VAL A 117 -6.91 -3.97 -13.90
N LEU A 118 -6.36 -4.62 -12.88
CA LEU A 118 -7.02 -4.72 -11.56
C LEU A 118 -7.16 -3.35 -10.89
N MET A 119 -6.14 -2.48 -10.99
CA MET A 119 -6.23 -1.10 -10.50
C MET A 119 -7.31 -0.32 -11.24
N PHE A 120 -7.43 -0.48 -12.56
CA PHE A 120 -8.52 0.14 -13.33
C PHE A 120 -9.89 -0.29 -12.81
N VAL A 121 -10.08 -1.59 -12.53
CA VAL A 121 -11.33 -2.12 -11.96
C VAL A 121 -11.64 -1.46 -10.60
N VAL A 122 -10.63 -1.30 -9.74
CA VAL A 122 -10.79 -0.63 -8.43
C VAL A 122 -11.13 0.84 -8.59
N VAL A 123 -10.38 1.56 -9.44
CA VAL A 123 -10.56 3.01 -9.66
C VAL A 123 -11.94 3.33 -10.26
N VAL A 124 -12.42 2.51 -11.22
CA VAL A 124 -13.75 2.70 -11.82
C VAL A 124 -14.89 2.60 -10.79
N GLN A 125 -14.70 1.88 -9.71
CA GLN A 125 -15.74 1.68 -8.70
C GLN A 125 -15.78 2.77 -7.62
N GLN A 126 -14.76 3.61 -7.53
CA GLN A 126 -14.73 4.75 -6.59
C GLN A 126 -15.61 5.89 -7.12
N ASP A 127 -16.30 6.58 -6.22
CA ASP A 127 -17.17 7.73 -6.57
C ASP A 127 -16.35 9.02 -6.77
N ALA A 128 -15.23 9.15 -6.05
CA ALA A 128 -14.28 10.26 -6.16
C ALA A 128 -12.89 9.78 -5.78
N TYR A 129 -11.86 10.56 -6.13
CA TYR A 129 -10.46 10.25 -5.81
C TYR A 129 -9.89 11.28 -4.87
N SER A 130 -8.92 10.87 -4.05
CA SER A 130 -8.19 11.78 -3.17
C SER A 130 -7.04 12.45 -3.91
N SER A 131 -6.96 13.78 -3.86
CA SER A 131 -5.83 14.54 -4.39
C SER A 131 -4.65 14.56 -3.42
N THR A 132 -3.62 15.34 -3.74
CA THR A 132 -2.50 15.67 -2.84
C THR A 132 -2.62 17.07 -2.25
N GLU A 133 -3.73 17.79 -2.53
CA GLU A 133 -4.04 19.11 -1.99
C GLU A 133 -4.73 18.97 -0.63
N VAL A 134 -4.17 19.58 0.39
CA VAL A 134 -4.75 19.62 1.74
C VAL A 134 -6.01 20.48 1.73
N GLN A 135 -7.15 19.90 2.07
CA GLN A 135 -8.42 20.63 2.12
C GLN A 135 -8.67 21.24 3.49
N SER A 136 -8.55 20.44 4.54
CA SER A 136 -8.87 20.84 5.91
C SER A 136 -8.19 19.92 6.92
N PHE A 137 -8.28 20.27 8.19
CA PHE A 137 -7.71 19.50 9.29
C PHE A 137 -8.80 19.16 10.31
N PRO A 138 -8.69 18.01 11.01
CA PRO A 138 -9.42 17.79 12.25
C PRO A 138 -8.94 18.76 13.32
N ALA A 139 -9.75 18.96 14.36
CA ALA A 139 -9.41 19.88 15.46
C ALA A 139 -8.16 19.50 16.25
N THR A 140 -7.71 18.26 16.13
CA THR A 140 -6.54 17.70 16.82
C THR A 140 -5.33 17.50 15.90
N SER A 141 -5.22 18.26 14.81
CA SER A 141 -4.14 18.10 13.85
C SER A 141 -2.82 18.68 14.34
N PHE A 142 -1.78 17.86 14.42
CA PHE A 142 -0.42 18.27 14.74
C PHE A 142 0.32 18.84 13.53
N SER A 143 0.06 18.28 12.34
CA SER A 143 0.67 18.76 11.10
C SER A 143 0.26 20.21 10.80
N SER A 144 -0.99 20.59 11.11
CA SER A 144 -1.48 21.96 10.94
C SER A 144 -0.78 22.94 11.90
N CYS A 145 -0.54 22.52 13.14
CA CYS A 145 0.15 23.34 14.14
C CYS A 145 1.63 23.54 13.83
N THR A 146 2.22 22.69 13.00
CA THR A 146 3.65 22.69 12.68
C THR A 146 3.99 23.12 11.25
N GLY A 147 3.02 23.73 10.56
CA GLY A 147 3.30 24.49 9.33
C GLY A 147 2.51 24.10 8.09
N LEU A 148 1.87 22.93 8.05
CA LEU A 148 0.99 22.55 6.94
C LEU A 148 -0.29 23.39 6.96
N GLN A 149 -0.79 23.80 5.80
CA GLN A 149 -1.97 24.68 5.68
C GLN A 149 -2.96 24.15 4.65
N SER A 150 -4.21 24.54 4.79
CA SER A 150 -5.22 24.31 3.76
C SER A 150 -4.83 24.99 2.45
N GLY A 151 -4.97 24.29 1.33
CA GLY A 151 -4.54 24.73 0.00
C GLY A 151 -3.10 24.31 -0.36
N ASP A 152 -2.33 23.74 0.56
CA ASP A 152 -1.01 23.17 0.24
C ASP A 152 -1.16 21.95 -0.65
N VAL A 153 -0.43 21.89 -1.76
CA VAL A 153 -0.31 20.70 -2.60
C VAL A 153 0.99 19.99 -2.22
N ILE A 154 0.89 18.84 -1.58
CA ILE A 154 2.05 18.08 -1.13
C ILE A 154 2.74 17.45 -2.33
N LYS A 155 4.04 17.76 -2.51
CA LYS A 155 4.91 17.27 -3.60
C LYS A 155 5.88 16.18 -3.14
N GLU A 156 6.46 16.34 -1.95
CA GLU A 156 7.42 15.38 -1.38
C GLU A 156 7.29 15.32 0.14
N ILE A 157 7.57 14.15 0.70
CA ILE A 157 7.71 13.93 2.15
C ILE A 157 9.03 13.20 2.38
N ASN A 158 9.97 13.82 3.12
CA ASN A 158 11.33 13.31 3.33
C ASN A 158 12.06 12.94 2.03
N GLY A 159 11.89 13.72 0.96
CA GLY A 159 12.45 13.43 -0.37
C GLY A 159 11.72 12.35 -1.16
N TYR A 160 10.66 11.76 -0.60
CA TYR A 160 9.81 10.82 -1.32
C TYR A 160 8.71 11.58 -2.07
N GLY A 161 8.76 11.55 -3.41
CA GLY A 161 7.80 12.28 -4.25
C GLY A 161 6.37 11.75 -4.10
N ILE A 162 5.42 12.64 -3.97
CA ILE A 162 3.99 12.35 -3.78
C ILE A 162 3.25 12.60 -5.11
N SER A 163 2.63 11.57 -5.65
CA SER A 163 1.85 11.62 -6.90
C SER A 163 0.35 11.40 -6.68
N THR A 164 0.02 10.67 -5.61
CA THR A 164 -1.34 10.35 -5.17
C THR A 164 -1.41 10.34 -3.66
N SER A 165 -2.61 10.38 -3.09
CA SER A 165 -2.80 10.24 -1.64
C SER A 165 -2.32 8.89 -1.07
N MET A 166 -2.22 7.86 -1.90
CA MET A 166 -1.67 6.56 -1.51
C MET A 166 -0.19 6.65 -1.11
N ASP A 167 0.53 7.62 -1.65
CA ASP A 167 1.95 7.83 -1.37
C ASP A 167 2.22 8.37 0.05
N PHE A 168 1.23 8.92 0.76
CA PHE A 168 1.44 9.57 2.07
C PHE A 168 1.88 8.59 3.15
N ASN A 169 1.28 7.40 3.20
CA ASN A 169 1.49 6.46 4.29
C ASN A 169 2.95 6.02 4.42
N TYR A 170 3.59 5.67 3.31
CA TYR A 170 4.95 5.15 3.34
C TYR A 170 5.99 6.14 3.94
N PRO A 171 6.15 7.38 3.42
CA PRO A 171 7.16 8.29 3.96
C PRO A 171 6.83 8.79 5.37
N ILE A 172 5.55 8.87 5.77
CA ILE A 172 5.16 9.27 7.12
C ILE A 172 5.41 8.13 8.11
N SER A 173 5.04 6.88 7.77
CA SER A 173 5.29 5.73 8.65
C SER A 173 6.77 5.38 8.81
N THR A 174 7.62 5.83 7.88
CA THR A 174 9.08 5.68 7.94
C THR A 174 9.79 6.95 8.41
N ALA A 175 9.05 7.97 8.84
CA ALA A 175 9.60 9.22 9.36
C ALA A 175 10.29 8.99 10.72
N GLU A 176 11.11 9.97 11.12
CA GLU A 176 11.87 9.89 12.36
C GLU A 176 10.96 10.17 13.56
N LEU A 177 11.01 9.29 14.58
CA LEU A 177 10.34 9.51 15.86
C LEU A 177 11.24 10.35 16.76
N LYS A 178 10.88 11.61 16.96
CA LYS A 178 11.64 12.57 17.78
C LYS A 178 10.92 12.92 19.07
N THR A 179 11.69 13.23 20.11
CA THR A 179 11.19 13.94 21.29
C THR A 179 11.16 15.43 20.94
N VAL A 180 10.01 16.05 21.06
CA VAL A 180 9.81 17.49 20.81
C VAL A 180 9.59 18.23 22.11
N ASP A 181 10.04 19.49 22.17
CA ASP A 181 9.85 20.35 23.34
C ASP A 181 8.39 20.79 23.41
N GLY A 182 7.71 20.43 24.50
CA GLY A 182 6.31 20.75 24.77
C GLY A 182 6.04 22.23 25.08
N SER A 183 7.08 23.00 25.37
CA SER A 183 6.98 24.47 25.62
C SER A 183 6.94 25.31 24.35
N THR A 184 7.11 24.68 23.16
CA THR A 184 7.12 25.40 21.88
C THR A 184 5.74 25.96 21.52
N LEU A 185 5.73 27.00 20.67
CA LEU A 185 4.48 27.56 20.14
C LEU A 185 3.63 26.53 19.41
N GLU A 186 4.28 25.64 18.66
CA GLU A 186 3.63 24.58 17.89
C GLU A 186 2.86 23.62 18.80
N ILE A 187 3.49 23.17 19.90
CA ILE A 187 2.83 22.31 20.89
C ILE A 187 1.71 23.06 21.62
N TYR A 188 1.90 24.32 21.93
CA TYR A 188 0.86 25.13 22.55
C TYR A 188 -0.38 25.28 21.65
N LYS A 189 -0.20 25.47 20.36
CA LYS A 189 -1.27 25.47 19.36
C LYS A 189 -2.00 24.12 19.32
N GLU A 190 -1.24 23.01 19.37
CA GLU A 190 -1.79 21.67 19.47
C GLU A 190 -2.69 21.51 20.71
N ASP A 191 -2.23 21.98 21.85
CA ASP A 191 -3.00 21.93 23.10
C ASP A 191 -4.29 22.77 23.02
N CYS A 192 -4.23 23.94 22.39
CA CYS A 192 -5.42 24.74 22.11
C CYS A 192 -6.45 23.96 21.27
N GLY A 193 -6.01 23.31 20.19
CA GLY A 193 -6.87 22.51 19.31
C GLY A 193 -7.46 21.30 20.04
N ASN A 194 -6.64 20.57 20.81
CA ASN A 194 -7.07 19.39 21.55
C ASN A 194 -8.11 19.72 22.63
N ASN A 195 -7.90 20.81 23.37
CA ASN A 195 -8.84 21.21 24.41
C ASN A 195 -10.18 21.65 23.83
N LEU A 196 -10.18 22.39 22.69
CA LEU A 196 -11.41 22.72 21.99
C LEU A 196 -12.17 21.46 21.52
N TYR A 197 -11.46 20.51 20.94
CA TYR A 197 -12.04 19.26 20.47
C TYR A 197 -12.66 18.46 21.63
N ASN A 198 -11.88 18.23 22.71
CA ASN A 198 -12.36 17.47 23.86
C ASN A 198 -13.57 18.12 24.51
N MET A 199 -13.56 19.43 24.65
CA MET A 199 -14.70 20.20 25.12
C MET A 199 -15.93 20.01 24.21
N ALA A 200 -15.77 20.19 22.89
CA ALA A 200 -16.86 20.05 21.93
C ALA A 200 -17.43 18.60 21.91
N VAL A 201 -16.55 17.59 21.95
CA VAL A 201 -16.97 16.18 22.04
C VAL A 201 -17.77 15.94 23.31
N SER A 202 -17.31 16.44 24.46
CA SER A 202 -18.03 16.30 25.74
C SER A 202 -19.42 16.93 25.68
N LEU A 203 -19.56 18.10 25.07
CA LEU A 203 -20.84 18.78 24.90
C LEU A 203 -21.79 18.04 23.95
N VAL A 204 -21.28 17.49 22.86
CA VAL A 204 -22.10 16.73 21.88
C VAL A 204 -22.51 15.37 22.43
N GLN A 205 -21.68 14.69 23.21
CA GLN A 205 -21.95 13.38 23.77
C GLN A 205 -22.81 13.42 25.05
N ASP A 206 -22.91 14.56 25.71
CA ASP A 206 -23.72 14.69 26.92
C ASP A 206 -25.21 14.60 26.57
N LYS A 207 -25.83 13.50 26.99
CA LYS A 207 -27.27 13.22 26.78
C LYS A 207 -28.19 14.29 27.37
N ASN A 208 -27.72 15.08 28.31
CA ASN A 208 -28.48 16.17 28.93
C ASN A 208 -28.63 17.38 28.00
N ASN A 209 -27.65 17.60 27.10
CA ASN A 209 -27.65 18.79 26.22
C ASN A 209 -28.66 18.70 25.06
N LYS A 210 -29.08 17.50 24.66
CA LYS A 210 -30.08 17.25 23.56
C LYS A 210 -29.88 18.13 22.33
N LEU A 211 -28.65 18.23 21.84
CA LEU A 211 -28.30 19.06 20.69
C LEU A 211 -28.99 18.55 19.41
N SER A 212 -29.48 19.48 18.59
CA SER A 212 -30.00 19.17 17.25
C SER A 212 -28.86 18.86 16.26
N ASP A 213 -29.20 18.17 15.17
CA ASP A 213 -28.23 17.86 14.09
C ASP A 213 -27.62 19.14 13.50
N GLU A 214 -28.38 20.24 13.44
CA GLU A 214 -27.92 21.55 12.99
C GLU A 214 -26.88 22.13 13.97
N GLN A 215 -27.11 22.01 15.28
CA GLN A 215 -26.14 22.45 16.29
C GLN A 215 -24.84 21.63 16.23
N VAL A 216 -24.94 20.30 16.09
CA VAL A 216 -23.78 19.43 15.92
C VAL A 216 -22.99 19.77 14.65
N SER A 217 -23.68 20.02 13.53
CA SER A 217 -23.06 20.48 12.28
C SER A 217 -22.33 21.80 12.46
N LYS A 218 -22.95 22.74 13.19
CA LYS A 218 -22.34 24.06 13.49
C LYS A 218 -21.10 23.95 14.38
N VAL A 219 -21.10 23.06 15.38
CA VAL A 219 -19.92 22.78 16.21
C VAL A 219 -18.77 22.25 15.37
N ASN A 220 -19.03 21.29 14.47
CA ASN A 220 -18.01 20.75 13.58
C ASN A 220 -17.42 21.82 12.64
N GLU A 221 -18.26 22.71 12.10
CA GLU A 221 -17.82 23.86 11.30
C GLU A 221 -16.89 24.78 12.10
N LEU A 222 -17.28 25.10 13.35
CA LEU A 222 -16.47 25.95 14.24
C LEU A 222 -15.13 25.31 14.60
N LEU A 223 -15.11 24.01 14.87
CA LEU A 223 -13.88 23.26 15.11
C LEU A 223 -12.92 23.32 13.92
N SER A 224 -13.40 23.07 12.72
CA SER A 224 -12.58 23.17 11.51
C SER A 224 -12.00 24.55 11.29
N LYS A 225 -12.82 25.60 11.51
CA LYS A 225 -12.35 27.00 11.41
C LYS A 225 -11.31 27.34 12.49
N SER A 226 -11.54 26.90 13.74
CA SER A 226 -10.61 27.15 14.84
C SER A 226 -9.22 26.60 14.56
N THR A 227 -9.13 25.38 14.02
CA THR A 227 -7.85 24.75 13.66
C THR A 227 -7.08 25.60 12.66
N ASN A 228 -7.76 26.07 11.59
CA ASN A 228 -7.14 26.90 10.56
C ASN A 228 -6.66 28.27 11.09
N GLU A 229 -7.32 28.82 12.10
CA GLU A 229 -6.92 30.10 12.73
C GLU A 229 -5.81 29.90 13.77
N ILE A 230 -5.89 28.84 14.60
CA ILE A 230 -4.84 28.48 15.58
C ILE A 230 -3.48 28.27 14.87
N VAL A 231 -3.48 27.58 13.71
CA VAL A 231 -2.26 27.36 12.90
C VAL A 231 -1.58 28.68 12.52
N LYS A 232 -2.36 29.72 12.21
CA LYS A 232 -1.85 31.04 11.77
C LYS A 232 -1.34 31.91 12.91
N ALA A 233 -1.62 31.54 14.16
CA ALA A 233 -1.20 32.32 15.34
C ALA A 233 0.33 32.46 15.38
N LYS A 234 0.81 33.63 15.72
CA LYS A 234 2.25 33.96 15.72
C LYS A 234 2.88 33.91 17.12
N SER A 235 2.06 33.89 18.17
CA SER A 235 2.49 33.74 19.56
C SER A 235 1.52 32.90 20.36
N LYS A 236 1.88 32.48 21.58
CA LYS A 236 1.00 31.74 22.49
C LYS A 236 -0.22 32.58 22.89
N GLU A 237 -0.05 33.90 23.09
CA GLU A 237 -1.13 34.83 23.43
C GLU A 237 -2.13 34.93 22.27
N ASP A 238 -1.62 34.98 21.03
CA ASP A 238 -2.45 34.97 19.82
C ASP A 238 -3.22 33.64 19.67
N ALA A 239 -2.54 32.51 19.85
CA ALA A 239 -3.16 31.18 19.83
C ALA A 239 -4.24 31.03 20.92
N PHE A 240 -3.96 31.55 22.14
CA PHE A 240 -4.93 31.52 23.23
C PHE A 240 -6.14 32.40 22.96
N SER A 241 -5.95 33.60 22.36
CA SER A 241 -7.04 34.47 21.98
C SER A 241 -7.99 33.81 20.98
N VAL A 242 -7.44 33.08 19.97
CA VAL A 242 -8.24 32.28 19.02
C VAL A 242 -8.97 31.18 19.76
N TYR A 243 -8.26 30.40 20.60
CA TYR A 243 -8.84 29.36 21.44
C TYR A 243 -10.02 29.88 22.28
N GLU A 244 -9.84 30.95 23.02
CA GLU A 244 -10.87 31.56 23.88
C GLU A 244 -12.10 31.98 23.06
N ASN A 245 -11.89 32.61 21.89
CA ASN A 245 -12.97 33.04 21.01
C ASN A 245 -13.81 31.82 20.51
N TYR A 246 -13.17 30.74 20.09
CA TYR A 246 -13.88 29.55 19.62
C TYR A 246 -14.47 28.75 20.77
N TYR A 247 -13.84 28.71 21.93
CA TYR A 247 -14.42 28.12 23.14
C TYR A 247 -15.76 28.75 23.46
N LYS A 248 -15.87 30.09 23.40
CA LYS A 248 -17.12 30.84 23.59
C LYS A 248 -18.15 30.50 22.48
N LYS A 249 -17.75 30.59 21.21
CA LYS A 249 -18.67 30.33 20.07
C LYS A 249 -19.25 28.90 20.08
N ILE A 250 -18.48 27.89 20.48
CA ILE A 250 -18.94 26.52 20.56
C ILE A 250 -19.94 26.35 21.71
N ASN A 251 -19.66 26.90 22.88
CA ASN A 251 -20.61 26.86 23.99
C ASN A 251 -21.91 27.59 23.65
N ASP A 252 -21.83 28.77 23.03
CA ASP A 252 -23.01 29.52 22.57
C ASP A 252 -23.83 28.74 21.54
N ALA A 253 -23.17 28.05 20.57
CA ALA A 253 -23.84 27.21 19.60
C ALA A 253 -24.56 26.01 20.24
N CYS A 254 -24.05 25.49 21.36
CA CYS A 254 -24.70 24.46 22.17
C CYS A 254 -25.74 25.01 23.15
N GLY A 255 -25.90 26.35 23.28
CA GLY A 255 -26.81 26.97 24.21
C GLY A 255 -26.32 26.98 25.67
N ILE A 256 -25.04 26.70 25.92
CA ILE A 256 -24.44 26.69 27.24
C ILE A 256 -24.05 28.13 27.63
N LYS A 257 -24.59 28.63 28.72
CA LYS A 257 -24.33 30.04 29.18
C LYS A 257 -23.37 30.10 30.38
N ASP A 258 -23.30 29.06 31.16
CA ASP A 258 -22.45 29.01 32.35
C ASP A 258 -21.25 28.10 32.09
N TYR A 259 -20.14 28.71 31.63
CA TYR A 259 -18.89 28.02 31.36
C TYR A 259 -17.69 28.87 31.75
N LYS A 260 -16.58 28.19 32.04
CA LYS A 260 -15.29 28.84 32.27
C LYS A 260 -14.30 28.36 31.26
N VAL A 261 -13.63 29.29 30.57
CA VAL A 261 -12.55 28.93 29.64
C VAL A 261 -11.40 28.28 30.39
N GLU A 262 -11.03 27.07 29.98
CA GLU A 262 -9.95 26.32 30.58
C GLU A 262 -8.60 26.89 30.20
N LYS A 263 -7.64 26.88 31.12
CA LYS A 263 -6.26 27.24 30.84
C LYS A 263 -5.55 26.10 30.11
N ILE A 264 -4.73 26.45 29.14
CA ILE A 264 -3.87 25.49 28.47
C ILE A 264 -2.72 25.11 29.40
N VAL A 265 -2.56 23.82 29.64
CA VAL A 265 -1.45 23.27 30.42
C VAL A 265 -0.37 22.78 29.45
N GLU A 266 0.81 23.40 29.52
CA GLU A 266 1.94 23.04 28.65
C GLU A 266 2.59 21.74 29.15
N ASN A 267 2.87 20.82 28.19
CA ASN A 267 3.66 19.62 28.46
C ASN A 267 5.13 19.89 28.12
N ASP A 268 6.05 19.38 28.95
CA ASP A 268 7.49 19.60 28.79
C ASP A 268 8.04 18.92 27.53
N THR A 269 7.65 17.65 27.27
CA THR A 269 8.15 16.87 26.14
C THR A 269 7.11 15.91 25.58
N ARG A 270 7.20 15.64 24.26
CA ARG A 270 6.33 14.70 23.55
C ARG A 270 7.12 13.93 22.49
N LYS A 271 6.70 12.70 22.20
CA LYS A 271 7.21 11.93 21.08
C LYS A 271 6.29 12.12 19.87
N ARG A 272 6.86 12.52 18.72
CA ARG A 272 6.14 12.72 17.47
C ARG A 272 6.92 12.16 16.29
N TYR A 273 6.22 11.65 15.31
CA TYR A 273 6.82 11.47 13.99
C TYR A 273 6.98 12.83 13.33
N THR A 274 8.18 13.10 12.84
CA THR A 274 8.51 14.36 12.17
C THR A 274 8.99 14.12 10.76
N ALA A 275 8.50 14.90 9.80
CA ALA A 275 8.89 14.83 8.42
C ALA A 275 9.12 16.22 7.81
N ASP A 276 10.05 16.30 6.88
CA ASP A 276 10.21 17.48 6.02
C ASP A 276 9.28 17.34 4.82
N ILE A 277 8.43 18.33 4.57
CA ILE A 277 7.41 18.29 3.53
C ILE A 277 7.64 19.41 2.52
N LEU A 278 7.84 19.06 1.25
CA LEU A 278 7.83 20.03 0.16
C LEU A 278 6.37 20.21 -0.31
N VAL A 279 5.88 21.44 -0.20
CA VAL A 279 4.55 21.81 -0.66
C VAL A 279 4.62 22.87 -1.74
N GLU A 280 3.62 22.89 -2.62
CA GLU A 280 3.32 24.04 -3.46
C GLU A 280 2.22 24.84 -2.78
N ARG A 281 2.53 26.08 -2.40
CA ARG A 281 1.62 27.02 -1.72
C ARG A 281 1.52 28.30 -2.52
N ASN A 282 0.33 28.64 -3.01
CA ASN A 282 0.08 29.81 -3.87
C ASN A 282 0.97 29.86 -5.13
N GLY A 283 1.30 28.69 -5.71
CA GLY A 283 2.14 28.57 -6.89
C GLY A 283 3.65 28.61 -6.65
N GLU A 284 4.09 28.68 -5.39
CA GLU A 284 5.50 28.64 -5.00
C GLU A 284 5.82 27.37 -4.21
N GLU A 285 6.98 26.78 -4.46
CA GLU A 285 7.46 25.64 -3.71
C GLU A 285 8.03 26.09 -2.36
N LYS A 286 7.61 25.42 -1.29
CA LYS A 286 8.04 25.70 0.08
C LYS A 286 8.37 24.43 0.82
N LEU A 287 9.58 24.35 1.37
CA LEU A 287 9.99 23.26 2.25
C LEU A 287 9.58 23.58 3.71
N LEU A 288 8.67 22.78 4.24
CA LEU A 288 8.26 22.80 5.64
C LEU A 288 9.12 21.78 6.40
N LYS A 289 9.88 22.23 7.39
CA LYS A 289 10.78 21.34 8.16
C LYS A 289 10.13 20.88 9.46
N ASN A 290 10.40 19.61 9.83
CA ASN A 290 9.96 19.02 11.09
C ASN A 290 8.44 19.12 11.31
N VAL A 291 7.64 18.95 10.27
CA VAL A 291 6.17 18.84 10.41
C VAL A 291 5.87 17.62 11.25
N GLN A 292 5.05 17.76 12.28
CA GLN A 292 4.77 16.72 13.27
C GLN A 292 3.45 16.02 12.93
N PHE A 293 3.40 14.71 13.21
CA PHE A 293 2.21 13.89 13.00
C PHE A 293 1.77 13.23 14.29
N PHE A 294 0.48 12.99 14.38
CA PHE A 294 -0.14 12.31 15.50
C PHE A 294 0.42 10.89 15.66
N THR A 295 0.69 10.52 16.93
CA THR A 295 1.10 9.16 17.30
C THR A 295 0.06 8.55 18.22
N TYR A 296 -0.27 7.29 17.97
CA TYR A 296 -1.14 6.49 18.83
C TYR A 296 -0.56 5.09 19.00
N THR A 297 -0.94 4.44 20.09
CA THR A 297 -0.63 3.04 20.36
C THR A 297 -1.92 2.24 20.37
N THR A 298 -1.87 0.99 19.93
CA THR A 298 -3.00 0.06 20.03
C THR A 298 -2.77 -0.93 21.15
N LYS A 299 -3.82 -1.62 21.58
CA LYS A 299 -3.69 -2.66 22.63
C LYS A 299 -2.79 -3.81 22.18
N ASP A 300 -2.77 -4.08 20.88
CA ASP A 300 -2.03 -5.20 20.28
C ASP A 300 -0.62 -4.79 19.83
N ASN A 301 -0.33 -3.49 19.75
CA ASN A 301 0.97 -2.98 19.36
C ASN A 301 1.36 -1.77 20.22
N SER A 302 2.40 -1.97 21.04
CA SER A 302 2.95 -0.92 21.92
C SER A 302 3.83 0.08 21.17
N ASP A 303 4.25 -0.23 19.93
CA ASP A 303 5.04 0.68 19.11
C ASP A 303 4.16 1.83 18.61
N PRO A 304 4.66 3.08 18.66
CA PRO A 304 3.92 4.22 18.19
C PRO A 304 3.57 4.06 16.71
N GLN A 305 2.27 4.19 16.39
CA GLN A 305 1.77 4.27 15.04
C GLN A 305 1.55 5.72 14.64
N VAL A 306 1.71 6.04 13.38
CA VAL A 306 1.44 7.37 12.84
C VAL A 306 0.07 7.42 12.19
N SER A 307 -0.64 8.54 12.36
CA SER A 307 -1.88 8.84 11.64
C SER A 307 -1.72 10.09 10.81
N ILE A 308 -2.22 10.05 9.58
CA ILE A 308 -2.38 11.25 8.75
C ILE A 308 -3.52 12.07 9.35
N ASP A 309 -3.24 13.31 9.72
CA ASP A 309 -4.12 14.20 10.45
C ASP A 309 -4.58 15.40 9.61
N PHE A 310 -4.81 15.18 8.33
CA PHE A 310 -5.39 16.15 7.40
C PHE A 310 -6.31 15.46 6.39
N TYR A 311 -7.28 16.21 5.89
CA TYR A 311 -8.16 15.79 4.80
C TYR A 311 -7.68 16.40 3.49
N VAL A 312 -7.78 15.64 2.41
CA VAL A 312 -7.40 16.10 1.06
C VAL A 312 -8.62 16.38 0.22
N LYS A 313 -8.46 17.29 -0.73
CA LYS A 313 -9.50 17.68 -1.67
C LYS A 313 -9.89 16.51 -2.58
N PRO A 314 -11.18 16.24 -2.79
CA PRO A 314 -11.62 15.22 -3.71
C PRO A 314 -11.38 15.66 -5.17
N ILE A 315 -11.06 14.67 -6.02
CA ILE A 315 -11.04 14.81 -7.48
C ILE A 315 -12.32 14.17 -8.01
N GLU A 316 -13.08 14.92 -8.78
CA GLU A 316 -14.30 14.42 -9.40
C GLU A 316 -14.03 13.28 -10.38
N LYS A 317 -14.94 12.32 -10.41
CA LYS A 317 -14.88 11.18 -11.32
C LYS A 317 -15.31 11.62 -12.72
N THR A 318 -14.35 11.58 -13.63
CA THR A 318 -14.53 11.78 -15.07
C THR A 318 -13.78 10.68 -15.82
N PHE A 319 -14.05 10.48 -17.10
CA PHE A 319 -13.29 9.49 -17.88
C PHE A 319 -11.77 9.78 -17.86
N GLY A 320 -11.38 11.06 -17.98
CA GLY A 320 -9.97 11.46 -17.91
C GLY A 320 -9.35 11.22 -16.53
N SER A 321 -10.08 11.50 -15.42
CA SER A 321 -9.58 11.25 -14.07
C SER A 321 -9.46 9.76 -13.77
N VAL A 322 -10.38 8.91 -14.26
CA VAL A 322 -10.29 7.43 -14.15
C VAL A 322 -8.97 6.94 -14.74
N ILE A 323 -8.67 7.29 -15.99
CA ILE A 323 -7.45 6.85 -16.67
C ILE A 323 -6.21 7.40 -15.96
N SER A 324 -6.20 8.71 -15.65
CA SER A 324 -5.09 9.35 -14.96
C SER A 324 -4.82 8.73 -13.59
N GLN A 325 -5.86 8.47 -12.78
CA GLN A 325 -5.73 7.87 -11.46
C GLN A 325 -5.27 6.42 -11.55
N THR A 326 -5.75 5.64 -12.51
CA THR A 326 -5.27 4.27 -12.72
C THR A 326 -3.76 4.24 -12.96
N PHE A 327 -3.24 5.09 -13.86
CA PHE A 327 -1.79 5.20 -14.10
C PHE A 327 -1.03 5.67 -12.87
N LYS A 328 -1.47 6.77 -12.26
CA LYS A 328 -0.80 7.33 -11.09
C LYS A 328 -0.76 6.35 -9.91
N GLN A 329 -1.87 5.71 -9.57
CA GLN A 329 -1.94 4.77 -8.45
C GLN A 329 -1.14 3.49 -8.73
N THR A 330 -1.11 2.99 -9.96
CA THR A 330 -0.25 1.85 -10.34
C THR A 330 1.23 2.22 -10.19
N ILE A 331 1.65 3.39 -10.69
CA ILE A 331 3.03 3.87 -10.56
C ILE A 331 3.39 4.09 -9.09
N SER A 332 2.49 4.68 -8.28
CA SER A 332 2.68 4.87 -6.85
C SER A 332 2.86 3.53 -6.13
N THR A 333 2.07 2.50 -6.50
CA THR A 333 2.25 1.14 -5.97
C THR A 333 3.62 0.57 -6.31
N CYS A 334 4.06 0.68 -7.57
CA CYS A 334 5.40 0.24 -7.98
C CYS A 334 6.50 0.97 -7.19
N LYS A 335 6.38 2.29 -7.07
CA LYS A 335 7.33 3.13 -6.32
C LYS A 335 7.39 2.74 -4.84
N MET A 336 6.24 2.51 -4.20
CA MET A 336 6.16 2.07 -2.81
C MET A 336 6.84 0.72 -2.60
N ILE A 337 6.64 -0.25 -3.51
CA ILE A 337 7.29 -1.55 -3.45
C ILE A 337 8.82 -1.41 -3.56
N TYR A 338 9.33 -0.62 -4.51
CA TYR A 338 10.77 -0.37 -4.63
C TYR A 338 11.34 0.36 -3.42
N ALA A 339 10.62 1.33 -2.87
CA ALA A 339 11.04 2.03 -1.66
C ALA A 339 11.07 1.09 -0.44
N SER A 340 10.10 0.19 -0.32
CA SER A 340 10.06 -0.84 0.74
C SER A 340 11.22 -1.83 0.61
N LEU A 341 11.55 -2.25 -0.62
CA LEU A 341 12.75 -3.07 -0.88
C LEU A 341 14.05 -2.33 -0.50
N GLY A 342 14.15 -1.05 -0.87
CA GLY A 342 15.26 -0.19 -0.44
C GLY A 342 15.33 -0.08 1.09
N GLY A 343 14.19 0.06 1.75
CA GLY A 343 14.08 0.08 3.21
C GLY A 343 14.56 -1.22 3.87
N LEU A 344 14.26 -2.37 3.26
CA LEU A 344 14.76 -3.67 3.71
C LEU A 344 16.29 -3.78 3.59
N LEU A 345 16.84 -3.33 2.46
CA LEU A 345 18.30 -3.36 2.22
C LEU A 345 19.05 -2.38 3.14
N THR A 346 18.44 -1.27 3.51
CA THR A 346 19.05 -0.27 4.41
C THR A 346 18.79 -0.54 5.89
N GLY A 347 18.06 -1.62 6.24
CA GLY A 347 17.75 -1.98 7.62
C GLY A 347 16.66 -1.12 8.28
N LYS A 348 15.91 -0.33 7.51
CA LYS A 348 14.72 0.38 8.02
C LYS A 348 13.59 -0.58 8.36
N PHE A 349 13.49 -1.67 7.61
CA PHE A 349 12.56 -2.77 7.86
C PHE A 349 13.33 -4.04 8.23
N GLY A 350 12.77 -4.83 9.15
CA GLY A 350 13.34 -6.11 9.56
C GLY A 350 12.48 -7.30 9.11
N LEU A 351 12.91 -8.51 9.47
CA LEU A 351 12.14 -9.73 9.20
C LEU A 351 10.74 -9.70 9.84
N LYS A 352 10.58 -8.95 10.93
CA LYS A 352 9.29 -8.76 11.60
C LYS A 352 8.25 -8.03 10.74
N ASP A 353 8.72 -7.17 9.83
CA ASP A 353 7.85 -6.36 8.98
C ASP A 353 7.46 -7.09 7.69
N MET A 354 8.10 -8.23 7.42
CA MET A 354 7.78 -9.07 6.27
C MET A 354 6.58 -9.98 6.57
N SER A 355 5.78 -10.22 5.54
CA SER A 355 4.67 -11.18 5.56
C SER A 355 4.96 -12.29 4.57
N GLY A 356 4.90 -13.52 5.03
CA GLY A 356 4.98 -14.73 4.21
C GLY A 356 3.60 -15.19 3.73
N PRO A 357 3.51 -16.42 3.20
CA PRO A 357 2.25 -16.95 2.66
C PRO A 357 1.09 -16.94 3.68
N ILE A 358 1.38 -17.21 4.96
CA ILE A 358 0.37 -17.22 6.03
C ILE A 358 -0.06 -15.78 6.36
N GLY A 359 0.89 -14.84 6.44
CA GLY A 359 0.60 -13.43 6.69
C GLY A 359 -0.21 -12.80 5.55
N ILE A 360 0.11 -13.13 4.29
CA ILE A 360 -0.67 -12.70 3.12
C ILE A 360 -2.10 -13.25 3.18
N ALA A 361 -2.27 -14.56 3.45
CA ALA A 361 -3.59 -15.17 3.57
C ALA A 361 -4.40 -14.52 4.71
N SER A 362 -3.77 -14.26 5.85
CA SER A 362 -4.38 -13.53 6.97
C SER A 362 -4.79 -12.12 6.57
N ALA A 363 -3.93 -11.35 5.90
CA ALA A 363 -4.23 -10.00 5.44
C ALA A 363 -5.42 -9.98 4.48
N VAL A 364 -5.49 -10.91 3.51
CA VAL A 364 -6.62 -11.03 2.58
C VAL A 364 -7.92 -11.31 3.32
N THR A 365 -7.90 -12.25 4.29
CA THR A 365 -9.10 -12.61 5.05
C THR A 365 -9.55 -11.49 6.00
N THR A 366 -8.61 -10.79 6.64
CA THR A 366 -8.91 -9.63 7.51
C THR A 366 -9.55 -8.51 6.70
N VAL A 367 -8.92 -8.08 5.60
CA VAL A 367 -9.42 -7.02 4.73
C VAL A 367 -10.80 -7.39 4.15
N ALA A 368 -11.00 -8.64 3.75
CA ALA A 368 -12.28 -9.11 3.24
C ALA A 368 -13.36 -9.09 4.33
N SER A 369 -13.07 -9.53 5.54
CA SER A 369 -14.04 -9.57 6.66
C SER A 369 -14.40 -8.17 7.18
N GLU A 370 -13.44 -7.26 7.28
CA GLU A 370 -13.70 -5.86 7.64
C GLU A 370 -14.57 -5.16 6.60
N SER A 371 -14.25 -5.35 5.31
CA SER A 371 -15.00 -4.76 4.21
C SER A 371 -16.39 -5.37 4.04
N LEU A 372 -16.62 -6.59 4.54
CA LEU A 372 -17.91 -7.27 4.46
C LEU A 372 -19.01 -6.52 5.27
N SER A 373 -18.62 -5.80 6.32
CA SER A 373 -19.54 -4.92 7.06
C SER A 373 -20.17 -3.83 6.17
N SER A 374 -19.44 -3.41 5.12
CA SER A 374 -19.90 -2.45 4.10
C SER A 374 -20.57 -3.12 2.89
N GLY A 375 -20.69 -4.45 2.88
CA GLY A 375 -21.36 -5.24 1.85
C GLY A 375 -20.42 -6.18 1.09
N PHE A 376 -21.03 -7.20 0.45
CA PHE A 376 -20.27 -8.24 -0.29
C PHE A 376 -19.42 -7.65 -1.42
N MET A 377 -19.94 -6.70 -2.20
CA MET A 377 -19.18 -6.08 -3.29
C MET A 377 -17.98 -5.28 -2.77
N SER A 378 -18.09 -4.63 -1.62
CA SER A 378 -16.98 -3.95 -0.97
C SER A 378 -15.87 -4.94 -0.59
N ALA A 379 -16.22 -6.11 -0.04
CA ALA A 379 -15.25 -7.15 0.27
C ALA A 379 -14.56 -7.70 -0.99
N VAL A 380 -15.30 -7.93 -2.09
CA VAL A 380 -14.72 -8.34 -3.38
C VAL A 380 -13.74 -7.29 -3.90
N ASN A 381 -14.10 -6.01 -3.85
CA ASN A 381 -13.23 -4.92 -4.30
C ASN A 381 -11.95 -4.83 -3.48
N SER A 382 -12.04 -5.04 -2.17
CA SER A 382 -10.89 -5.06 -1.28
C SER A 382 -9.96 -6.24 -1.60
N ILE A 383 -10.51 -7.42 -1.92
CA ILE A 383 -9.71 -8.57 -2.39
C ILE A 383 -9.03 -8.23 -3.73
N ILE A 384 -9.75 -7.63 -4.69
CA ILE A 384 -9.17 -7.21 -5.99
C ILE A 384 -8.01 -6.24 -5.77
N TYR A 385 -8.16 -5.28 -4.85
CA TYR A 385 -7.09 -4.33 -4.51
C TYR A 385 -5.85 -5.03 -3.92
N VAL A 386 -6.03 -5.96 -2.99
CA VAL A 386 -4.91 -6.73 -2.43
C VAL A 386 -4.25 -7.59 -3.51
N MET A 387 -5.03 -8.23 -4.39
CA MET A 387 -4.50 -9.02 -5.50
C MET A 387 -3.76 -8.15 -6.53
N MET A 388 -4.19 -6.90 -6.72
CA MET A 388 -3.45 -5.93 -7.54
C MET A 388 -2.06 -5.65 -6.94
N ILE A 389 -1.97 -5.42 -5.63
CA ILE A 389 -0.67 -5.24 -4.95
C ILE A 389 0.19 -6.50 -5.10
N ILE A 390 -0.38 -7.69 -4.89
CA ILE A 390 0.35 -8.96 -5.00
C ILE A 390 0.88 -9.18 -6.41
N THR A 391 0.09 -8.94 -7.45
CA THR A 391 0.54 -9.17 -8.83
C THR A 391 1.64 -8.18 -9.25
N VAL A 392 1.52 -6.90 -8.88
CA VAL A 392 2.58 -5.90 -9.13
C VAL A 392 3.85 -6.28 -8.37
N ASN A 393 3.71 -6.67 -7.09
CA ASN A 393 4.83 -7.12 -6.27
C ASN A 393 5.54 -8.33 -6.90
N LEU A 394 4.79 -9.36 -7.30
CA LEU A 394 5.34 -10.54 -7.97
C LEU A 394 6.07 -10.18 -9.28
N GLY A 395 5.50 -9.26 -10.09
CA GLY A 395 6.16 -8.77 -11.30
C GLY A 395 7.48 -8.06 -11.01
N LEU A 396 7.51 -7.17 -10.01
CA LEU A 396 8.71 -6.42 -9.64
C LEU A 396 9.78 -7.32 -8.98
N PHE A 397 9.38 -8.22 -8.08
CA PHE A 397 10.31 -9.16 -7.44
C PHE A 397 10.94 -10.11 -8.45
N ASN A 398 10.17 -10.64 -9.40
CA ASN A 398 10.71 -11.52 -10.44
C ASN A 398 11.71 -10.81 -11.37
N MET A 399 11.69 -9.47 -11.44
CA MET A 399 12.68 -8.69 -12.17
C MET A 399 13.95 -8.36 -11.37
N LEU A 400 13.99 -8.68 -10.06
CA LEU A 400 15.21 -8.47 -9.28
C LEU A 400 16.35 -9.36 -9.82
N PRO A 401 17.60 -8.85 -9.84
CA PRO A 401 18.77 -9.60 -10.29
C PRO A 401 19.18 -10.66 -9.26
N PHE A 402 18.24 -11.51 -8.87
CA PHE A 402 18.43 -12.55 -7.87
C PHE A 402 18.38 -13.93 -8.54
N PRO A 403 19.36 -14.81 -8.24
CA PRO A 403 19.36 -16.17 -8.77
C PRO A 403 18.06 -16.91 -8.46
N ALA A 404 17.65 -17.80 -9.36
CA ALA A 404 16.40 -18.53 -9.34
C ALA A 404 15.12 -17.73 -9.69
N LEU A 405 15.22 -16.41 -9.86
CA LEU A 405 14.15 -15.57 -10.41
C LEU A 405 14.42 -15.26 -11.90
N ASP A 406 13.39 -14.81 -12.62
CA ASP A 406 13.52 -14.40 -14.03
C ASP A 406 14.57 -13.30 -14.23
N GLY A 407 14.62 -12.33 -13.31
CA GLY A 407 15.64 -11.27 -13.32
C GLY A 407 17.06 -11.80 -13.20
N GLY A 408 17.30 -12.87 -12.46
CA GLY A 408 18.59 -13.56 -12.42
C GLY A 408 18.95 -14.18 -13.77
N ARG A 409 18.00 -14.89 -14.40
CA ARG A 409 18.17 -15.42 -15.76
C ARG A 409 18.40 -14.30 -16.78
N PHE A 410 17.69 -13.18 -16.65
CA PHE A 410 17.86 -12.01 -17.51
C PHE A 410 19.27 -11.42 -17.40
N VAL A 411 19.85 -11.36 -16.20
CA VAL A 411 21.26 -10.93 -15.99
C VAL A 411 22.24 -11.85 -16.70
N PHE A 412 22.07 -13.17 -16.65
CA PHE A 412 22.90 -14.10 -17.43
C PHE A 412 22.83 -13.85 -18.93
N LEU A 413 21.62 -13.55 -19.45
CA LEU A 413 21.43 -13.21 -20.87
C LEU A 413 22.08 -11.86 -21.23
N ILE A 414 22.09 -10.87 -20.33
CA ILE A 414 22.83 -9.60 -20.52
C ILE A 414 24.34 -9.90 -20.60
N ILE A 415 24.88 -10.70 -19.68
CA ILE A 415 26.29 -11.11 -19.69
C ILE A 415 26.62 -11.82 -21.00
N GLU A 416 25.78 -12.72 -21.48
CA GLU A 416 25.95 -13.39 -22.77
C GLU A 416 25.93 -12.41 -23.93
N ALA A 417 25.01 -11.45 -23.96
CA ALA A 417 24.92 -10.43 -24.99
C ALA A 417 26.19 -9.56 -25.08
N ILE A 418 26.79 -9.22 -23.95
CA ILE A 418 28.03 -8.43 -23.86
C ILE A 418 29.25 -9.26 -24.25
N ARG A 419 29.34 -10.51 -23.76
CA ARG A 419 30.53 -11.38 -23.97
C ARG A 419 30.49 -12.10 -25.33
N GLY A 420 29.35 -12.18 -26.01
CA GLY A 420 29.16 -12.98 -27.21
C GLY A 420 29.22 -14.50 -26.98
N LYS A 421 29.28 -14.96 -25.73
CA LYS A 421 29.30 -16.38 -25.35
C LYS A 421 28.45 -16.59 -24.10
N SER A 422 27.68 -17.69 -24.10
CA SER A 422 26.84 -18.07 -22.95
C SER A 422 27.68 -18.33 -21.69
N VAL A 423 27.08 -18.11 -20.54
CA VAL A 423 27.64 -18.53 -19.25
C VAL A 423 27.63 -20.06 -19.20
N PRO A 424 28.70 -20.71 -18.71
CA PRO A 424 28.70 -22.16 -18.58
C PRO A 424 27.51 -22.64 -17.73
N ARG A 425 26.72 -23.57 -18.24
CA ARG A 425 25.50 -24.08 -17.56
C ARG A 425 25.74 -24.58 -16.14
N LYS A 426 26.92 -25.20 -15.89
CA LYS A 426 27.29 -25.62 -14.53
C LYS A 426 27.33 -24.44 -13.55
N VAL A 427 27.84 -23.29 -14.01
CA VAL A 427 27.88 -22.06 -13.17
C VAL A 427 26.48 -21.53 -12.94
N GLU A 428 25.69 -21.43 -13.99
CA GLU A 428 24.28 -21.00 -13.91
C GLU A 428 23.48 -21.91 -12.97
N ALA A 429 23.58 -23.24 -13.12
CA ALA A 429 22.90 -24.20 -12.26
C ALA A 429 23.31 -24.08 -10.78
N ILE A 430 24.61 -23.90 -10.49
CA ILE A 430 25.12 -23.74 -9.13
C ILE A 430 24.57 -22.42 -8.52
N VAL A 431 24.67 -21.31 -9.25
CA VAL A 431 24.22 -20.00 -8.79
C VAL A 431 22.72 -20.00 -8.55
N ASN A 432 21.93 -20.56 -9.48
CA ASN A 432 20.48 -20.71 -9.31
C ASN A 432 20.12 -21.65 -8.16
N GLY A 433 20.85 -22.75 -7.97
CA GLY A 433 20.67 -23.68 -6.86
C GLY A 433 20.91 -23.02 -5.49
N ILE A 434 21.98 -22.22 -5.37
CA ILE A 434 22.25 -21.44 -4.15
C ILE A 434 21.14 -20.41 -3.92
N GLY A 435 20.74 -19.66 -4.95
CA GLY A 435 19.67 -18.69 -4.87
C GLY A 435 18.34 -19.31 -4.42
N MET A 436 17.97 -20.46 -5.01
CA MET A 436 16.78 -21.20 -4.61
C MET A 436 16.85 -21.65 -3.16
N GLY A 437 18.00 -22.17 -2.71
CA GLY A 437 18.21 -22.54 -1.31
C GLY A 437 18.03 -21.37 -0.35
N LEU A 438 18.56 -20.18 -0.70
CA LEU A 438 18.38 -18.96 0.08
C LEU A 438 16.90 -18.49 0.12
N LEU A 439 16.18 -18.56 -1.02
CA LEU A 439 14.76 -18.21 -1.06
C LEU A 439 13.91 -19.15 -0.20
N ILE A 440 14.18 -20.46 -0.27
CA ILE A 440 13.47 -21.45 0.57
C ILE A 440 13.75 -21.18 2.05
N LEU A 441 15.02 -20.94 2.43
CA LEU A 441 15.37 -20.61 3.80
C LEU A 441 14.67 -19.35 4.28
N LEU A 442 14.67 -18.28 3.47
CA LEU A 442 13.99 -17.03 3.77
C LEU A 442 12.47 -17.25 3.93
N MET A 443 11.86 -18.04 3.04
CA MET A 443 10.43 -18.38 3.11
C MET A 443 10.10 -19.11 4.42
N ILE A 444 10.94 -20.07 4.85
CA ILE A 444 10.75 -20.79 6.11
C ILE A 444 10.83 -19.82 7.29
N LEU A 445 11.83 -18.92 7.31
CA LEU A 445 12.00 -17.94 8.39
C LEU A 445 10.82 -16.98 8.48
N ILE A 446 10.34 -16.46 7.35
CA ILE A 446 9.19 -15.53 7.32
C ILE A 446 7.91 -16.28 7.72
N THR A 447 7.70 -17.52 7.24
CA THR A 447 6.53 -18.32 7.63
C THR A 447 6.54 -18.64 9.14
N ALA A 448 7.70 -18.96 9.71
CA ALA A 448 7.83 -19.13 11.16
C ALA A 448 7.47 -17.84 11.90
N ASN A 449 7.94 -16.68 11.44
CA ASN A 449 7.59 -15.39 12.00
C ASN A 449 6.08 -15.10 11.90
N ASP A 450 5.43 -15.43 10.79
CA ASP A 450 3.96 -15.29 10.64
C ASP A 450 3.21 -16.14 11.67
N ILE A 451 3.65 -17.40 11.88
CA ILE A 451 3.06 -18.30 12.88
C ILE A 451 3.24 -17.74 14.29
N PHE A 452 4.44 -17.21 14.62
CA PHE A 452 4.66 -16.57 15.91
C PHE A 452 3.72 -15.40 16.15
N LYS A 453 3.52 -14.52 15.14
CA LYS A 453 2.58 -13.39 15.23
C LYS A 453 1.11 -13.81 15.42
N LEU A 454 0.72 -15.01 14.96
CA LEU A 454 -0.64 -15.53 15.12
C LEU A 454 -0.89 -16.18 16.49
N ILE A 455 0.17 -16.62 17.17
CA ILE A 455 0.06 -17.36 18.43
C ILE A 455 0.30 -16.44 19.63
N TRP A 456 1.16 -15.43 19.48
CA TRP A 456 1.59 -14.48 20.51
C TRP A 456 1.30 -13.03 20.11
#